data_06d63b2e3a73446549284c116336882d
#
_entry.id   06d63b2e3a73446549284c116336882d
#
_cell.length_a   1.000
_cell.length_b   1.000
_cell.length_c   1.000
_cell.angle_alpha   90.00
_cell.angle_beta   90.00
_cell.angle_gamma   90.00
#
_symmetry.space_group_name_H-M   'P 1'
#
loop_
_entity.id
_entity.type
_entity.pdbx_description
1 polymer ?
#
loop_
_entity_poly.entity_id
_entity_poly.type
_entity_poly.pdbx_seq_one_letter_code
_entity_poly.pdbx_strand_id
1 'polypeptide(L)'
;MRVKILLILAFFLRGLDTAAGVVNENVQLSDAQSLSYNSFFIEAMIQRQKGNSDAAFDLLRHCIRINPMAAEAYFYLAQYYQVMRNDSLAQQCYMKAAELEPGNATFLETVAQSYINQQDYPKAIAAVEQLYDQDKGRDELLEMLCELYQQTGDNEKAIETLNRMEAAEGKSERLSYAKSEIYTKMGNKEAAIAEMEDLAKRYPNDLNYKGMYADMLLRNDEEARALELYNEILAEEPENTRTQVSLLGYFKMQGEAELADSMAERILMNRNTTTEQRIYLMRQMVSDSERTDGDSTRILCLFHKMLAQPQQNADIATLCAAYMDLKQMPRDSVKAMLETVLRIAPDNAAARLQLVGYAWDRKDHDEVIALCQEARQYNPEEMAFYYYQGMAYYQKEDQDNALSAFQNGIGVITPESNPDIVSDFYAVMGDLLHQKGLAREAFEAYDSCLQWKDDNIMCLNNYAYYLSELDEQLDRAEQMSYKTIKAEPKNATYLDTYAWILFMQKRYAEAKVYIDQALQNNADTSAVIIEHAGDIYFQNKDIGRAVELWQQALDVDPLNKLLARKIKQKKYIKK
;
A
#
# COMPACT_ATOMS: atom_id res chain seq x y z
N MET A 1 -18.77 -5.29 -9.02
CA MET A 1 -18.45 -6.43 -8.12
C MET A 1 -17.81 -7.52 -8.97
N ARG A 2 -16.54 -7.85 -8.76
CA ARG A 2 -15.82 -8.86 -9.57
C ARG A 2 -16.08 -10.24 -8.98
N VAL A 3 -16.80 -11.08 -9.71
CA VAL A 3 -16.97 -12.50 -9.35
C VAL A 3 -15.66 -13.23 -9.63
N LYS A 4 -15.06 -13.80 -8.57
CA LYS A 4 -13.91 -14.71 -8.70
C LYS A 4 -14.44 -16.10 -9.04
N ILE A 5 -14.22 -16.53 -10.30
CA ILE A 5 -14.40 -17.93 -10.69
C ILE A 5 -13.10 -18.67 -10.34
N LEU A 6 -13.21 -19.71 -9.53
CA LEU A 6 -12.10 -20.63 -9.21
C LEU A 6 -11.87 -21.58 -10.39
N LEU A 7 -10.69 -21.48 -10.98
CA LEU A 7 -10.16 -22.44 -11.95
C LEU A 7 -9.53 -23.63 -11.22
N ILE A 8 -9.89 -24.85 -11.64
CA ILE A 8 -9.08 -26.06 -11.40
C ILE A 8 -8.52 -26.55 -12.72
N LEU A 9 -7.19 -26.60 -12.80
CA LEU A 9 -6.28 -27.01 -13.87
C LEU A 9 -6.32 -28.54 -14.11
N ALA A 10 -6.12 -29.01 -15.28
CA ALA A 10 -5.14 -29.13 -16.34
C ALA A 10 -4.77 -30.60 -16.68
N PHE A 11 -4.62 -31.00 -17.89
CA PHE A 11 -3.46 -31.45 -18.69
C PHE A 11 -3.78 -32.35 -19.90
N PHE A 12 -3.29 -31.95 -21.10
CA PHE A 12 -2.68 -32.63 -22.27
C PHE A 12 -3.39 -33.80 -22.99
N LEU A 13 -3.45 -33.92 -24.27
CA LEU A 13 -2.84 -33.72 -25.58
C LEU A 13 -3.43 -34.66 -26.67
N ARG A 14 -3.62 -34.12 -27.88
CA ARG A 14 -3.60 -34.67 -29.27
C ARG A 14 -4.67 -35.66 -29.75
N GLY A 15 -5.44 -35.23 -30.67
CA GLY A 15 -5.41 -35.47 -32.11
C GLY A 15 -6.47 -36.40 -32.66
N LEU A 16 -7.12 -35.93 -33.71
CA LEU A 16 -7.61 -36.62 -34.91
C LEU A 16 -9.12 -36.57 -35.20
N ASP A 17 -9.31 -35.88 -36.22
CA ASP A 17 -9.98 -36.21 -37.50
C ASP A 17 -11.47 -36.49 -37.55
N THR A 18 -12.02 -35.67 -38.37
CA THR A 18 -13.37 -35.63 -38.97
C THR A 18 -13.88 -36.99 -39.42
N ALA A 19 -15.02 -37.36 -38.88
CA ALA A 19 -16.00 -38.18 -39.60
C ALA A 19 -17.40 -37.66 -39.28
N ALA A 20 -17.90 -36.76 -40.11
CA ALA A 20 -19.32 -36.43 -40.15
C ALA A 20 -20.07 -37.63 -40.72
N GLY A 21 -20.51 -38.53 -39.88
CA GLY A 21 -21.44 -39.60 -40.22
C GLY A 21 -22.86 -39.13 -39.91
N VAL A 22 -23.75 -39.20 -40.87
CA VAL A 22 -25.20 -38.98 -40.75
C VAL A 22 -25.72 -39.85 -39.60
N VAL A 23 -26.22 -39.20 -38.52
CA VAL A 23 -26.82 -39.89 -37.36
C VAL A 23 -28.20 -40.41 -37.76
N ASN A 24 -28.36 -41.70 -37.81
CA ASN A 24 -29.67 -42.37 -37.95
C ASN A 24 -30.37 -42.37 -36.59
N GLU A 25 -31.57 -41.85 -36.49
CA GLU A 25 -32.31 -41.53 -35.25
C GLU A 25 -32.76 -42.73 -34.40
N ASN A 26 -32.32 -43.96 -34.64
CA ASN A 26 -32.66 -45.13 -33.82
C ASN A 26 -31.53 -46.16 -33.76
N VAL A 27 -30.43 -45.87 -33.10
CA VAL A 27 -29.44 -46.90 -32.78
C VAL A 27 -29.81 -47.59 -31.45
N GLN A 28 -30.65 -48.61 -31.54
CA GLN A 28 -30.83 -49.57 -30.42
C GLN A 28 -29.52 -50.41 -30.32
N LEU A 29 -28.76 -50.20 -29.25
CA LEU A 29 -27.59 -51.02 -28.99
C LEU A 29 -28.00 -52.47 -28.71
N SER A 30 -27.29 -53.43 -29.24
CA SER A 30 -27.41 -54.82 -28.80
C SER A 30 -26.93 -54.96 -27.36
N ASP A 31 -27.38 -56.01 -26.63
CA ASP A 31 -26.93 -56.26 -25.26
C ASP A 31 -25.41 -56.32 -25.14
N ALA A 32 -24.73 -56.92 -26.14
CA ALA A 32 -23.27 -56.98 -26.20
C ALA A 32 -22.62 -55.59 -26.34
N GLN A 33 -23.21 -54.70 -27.17
CA GLN A 33 -22.72 -53.34 -27.30
C GLN A 33 -22.96 -52.49 -26.08
N SER A 34 -24.11 -52.64 -25.44
CA SER A 34 -24.44 -51.96 -24.16
C SER A 34 -23.47 -52.39 -23.07
N LEU A 35 -23.18 -53.69 -22.93
CA LEU A 35 -22.24 -54.22 -21.95
C LEU A 35 -20.82 -53.72 -22.22
N SER A 36 -20.42 -53.68 -23.52
CA SER A 36 -19.12 -53.16 -23.95
C SER A 36 -18.99 -51.67 -23.64
N TYR A 37 -19.99 -50.87 -23.98
CA TYR A 37 -20.04 -49.45 -23.65
C TYR A 37 -19.86 -49.21 -22.15
N ASN A 38 -20.68 -49.87 -21.33
CA ASN A 38 -20.62 -49.70 -19.86
C ASN A 38 -19.22 -50.04 -19.33
N SER A 39 -18.60 -51.14 -19.82
CA SER A 39 -17.27 -51.52 -19.38
C SER A 39 -16.21 -50.49 -19.72
N PHE A 40 -16.22 -49.96 -20.93
CA PHE A 40 -15.28 -48.93 -21.35
C PHE A 40 -15.53 -47.58 -20.67
N PHE A 41 -16.80 -47.23 -20.45
CA PHE A 41 -17.13 -45.98 -19.78
C PHE A 41 -16.70 -46.01 -18.29
N ILE A 42 -16.96 -47.11 -17.59
CA ILE A 42 -16.50 -47.30 -16.20
C ILE A 42 -14.96 -47.22 -16.13
N GLU A 43 -14.27 -47.90 -17.06
CA GLU A 43 -12.81 -47.85 -17.10
C GLU A 43 -12.31 -46.43 -17.41
N ALA A 44 -12.96 -45.70 -18.29
CA ALA A 44 -12.63 -44.30 -18.56
C ALA A 44 -12.73 -43.43 -17.29
N MET A 45 -13.79 -43.63 -16.49
CA MET A 45 -13.97 -42.91 -15.22
C MET A 45 -12.91 -43.31 -14.17
N ILE A 46 -12.54 -44.60 -14.12
CA ILE A 46 -11.45 -45.08 -13.25
C ILE A 46 -10.10 -44.45 -13.65
N GLN A 47 -9.78 -44.44 -14.96
CA GLN A 47 -8.54 -43.83 -15.47
C GLN A 47 -8.52 -42.31 -15.21
N ARG A 48 -9.65 -41.63 -15.37
CA ARG A 48 -9.83 -40.23 -15.01
C ARG A 48 -9.52 -39.99 -13.53
N GLN A 49 -10.06 -40.79 -12.63
CA GLN A 49 -9.83 -40.69 -11.19
C GLN A 49 -8.36 -40.94 -10.81
N LYS A 50 -7.67 -41.84 -11.55
CA LYS A 50 -6.24 -42.12 -11.37
C LYS A 50 -5.34 -41.02 -11.96
N GLY A 51 -5.88 -40.03 -12.68
CA GLY A 51 -5.11 -39.00 -13.35
C GLY A 51 -4.51 -39.42 -14.70
N ASN A 52 -4.86 -40.61 -15.21
CA ASN A 52 -4.40 -41.12 -16.51
C ASN A 52 -5.22 -40.52 -17.65
N SER A 53 -5.00 -39.22 -17.94
CA SER A 53 -5.81 -38.42 -18.85
C SER A 53 -5.86 -38.97 -20.29
N ASP A 54 -4.73 -39.44 -20.83
CA ASP A 54 -4.67 -39.97 -22.19
C ASP A 54 -5.50 -41.24 -22.36
N ALA A 55 -5.40 -42.16 -21.38
CA ALA A 55 -6.18 -43.39 -21.37
C ALA A 55 -7.68 -43.10 -21.25
N ALA A 56 -8.07 -42.20 -20.38
CA ALA A 56 -9.48 -41.80 -20.19
C ALA A 56 -10.04 -41.15 -21.47
N PHE A 57 -9.27 -40.27 -22.13
CA PHE A 57 -9.65 -39.63 -23.38
C PHE A 57 -9.89 -40.64 -24.50
N ASP A 58 -8.97 -41.58 -24.71
CA ASP A 58 -9.11 -42.62 -25.76
C ASP A 58 -10.28 -43.54 -25.49
N LEU A 59 -10.50 -43.92 -24.23
CA LEU A 59 -11.66 -44.73 -23.82
C LEU A 59 -12.97 -43.99 -24.07
N LEU A 60 -13.08 -42.72 -23.77
CA LEU A 60 -14.27 -41.91 -24.04
C LEU A 60 -14.55 -41.80 -25.55
N ARG A 61 -13.53 -41.61 -26.36
CA ARG A 61 -13.66 -41.63 -27.82
C ARG A 61 -14.13 -43.00 -28.31
N HIS A 62 -13.69 -44.06 -27.69
CA HIS A 62 -14.16 -45.41 -28.01
C HIS A 62 -15.62 -45.60 -27.58
N CYS A 63 -16.02 -45.10 -26.43
CA CYS A 63 -17.40 -45.10 -25.95
C CYS A 63 -18.37 -44.46 -26.97
N ILE A 64 -18.01 -43.29 -27.52
CA ILE A 64 -18.84 -42.60 -28.54
C ILE A 64 -18.93 -43.39 -29.82
N ARG A 65 -17.88 -44.15 -30.21
CA ARG A 65 -17.94 -45.03 -31.37
C ARG A 65 -18.86 -46.21 -31.19
N ILE A 66 -18.97 -46.75 -29.96
CA ILE A 66 -19.90 -47.84 -29.63
C ILE A 66 -21.33 -47.31 -29.51
N ASN A 67 -21.49 -46.21 -28.78
CA ASN A 67 -22.76 -45.58 -28.51
C ASN A 67 -22.71 -44.07 -28.88
N PRO A 68 -23.10 -43.70 -30.10
CA PRO A 68 -23.18 -42.30 -30.52
C PRO A 68 -24.24 -41.47 -29.77
N MET A 69 -25.10 -42.12 -28.98
CA MET A 69 -26.15 -41.46 -28.17
C MET A 69 -25.77 -41.34 -26.72
N ALA A 70 -24.49 -41.56 -26.38
CA ALA A 70 -23.99 -41.49 -24.99
C ALA A 70 -23.68 -40.04 -24.60
N ALA A 71 -24.64 -39.34 -24.05
CA ALA A 71 -24.52 -37.93 -23.67
C ALA A 71 -23.37 -37.68 -22.67
N GLU A 72 -23.24 -38.56 -21.67
CA GLU A 72 -22.19 -38.44 -20.65
C GLU A 72 -20.78 -38.59 -21.26
N ALA A 73 -20.60 -39.47 -22.24
CA ALA A 73 -19.32 -39.66 -22.90
C ALA A 73 -18.90 -38.39 -23.69
N TYR A 74 -19.83 -37.72 -24.33
CA TYR A 74 -19.58 -36.42 -24.99
C TYR A 74 -19.24 -35.34 -23.94
N PHE A 75 -19.99 -35.29 -22.85
CA PHE A 75 -19.76 -34.33 -21.77
C PHE A 75 -18.34 -34.42 -21.18
N TYR A 76 -17.91 -35.63 -20.83
CA TYR A 76 -16.56 -35.83 -20.31
C TYR A 76 -15.47 -35.62 -21.37
N LEU A 77 -15.73 -35.98 -22.63
CA LEU A 77 -14.79 -35.73 -23.71
C LEU A 77 -14.61 -34.21 -23.96
N ALA A 78 -15.67 -33.44 -23.85
CA ALA A 78 -15.63 -31.98 -23.99
C ALA A 78 -14.69 -31.35 -22.95
N GLN A 79 -14.69 -31.83 -21.70
CA GLN A 79 -13.78 -31.34 -20.68
C GLN A 79 -12.31 -31.55 -21.05
N TYR A 80 -11.95 -32.66 -21.68
CA TYR A 80 -10.59 -32.89 -22.18
C TYR A 80 -10.25 -31.94 -23.33
N TYR A 81 -11.18 -31.71 -24.29
CA TYR A 81 -10.95 -30.73 -25.37
C TYR A 81 -10.76 -29.30 -24.81
N GLN A 82 -11.51 -28.93 -23.79
CA GLN A 82 -11.35 -27.63 -23.12
C GLN A 82 -9.95 -27.48 -22.48
N VAL A 83 -9.47 -28.53 -21.81
CA VAL A 83 -8.12 -28.57 -21.27
C VAL A 83 -7.05 -28.44 -22.36
N MET A 84 -7.29 -29.05 -23.53
CA MET A 84 -6.43 -28.95 -24.71
C MET A 84 -6.53 -27.59 -25.42
N ARG A 85 -7.34 -26.65 -24.91
CA ARG A 85 -7.66 -25.36 -25.56
C ARG A 85 -8.26 -25.50 -26.96
N ASN A 86 -8.93 -26.62 -27.21
CA ASN A 86 -9.70 -26.83 -28.44
C ASN A 86 -11.17 -26.50 -28.18
N ASP A 87 -11.45 -25.22 -28.03
CA ASP A 87 -12.76 -24.71 -27.59
C ASP A 87 -13.86 -25.10 -28.61
N SER A 88 -13.53 -25.21 -29.90
CA SER A 88 -14.48 -25.61 -30.94
C SER A 88 -14.98 -27.04 -30.77
N LEU A 89 -14.08 -28.01 -30.53
CA LEU A 89 -14.46 -29.40 -30.29
C LEU A 89 -15.10 -29.59 -28.93
N ALA A 90 -14.63 -28.87 -27.91
CA ALA A 90 -15.25 -28.88 -26.60
C ALA A 90 -16.72 -28.45 -26.69
N GLN A 91 -16.99 -27.34 -27.35
CA GLN A 91 -18.35 -26.83 -27.54
C GLN A 91 -19.23 -27.79 -28.31
N GLN A 92 -18.73 -28.35 -29.42
CA GLN A 92 -19.49 -29.34 -30.17
C GLN A 92 -19.89 -30.54 -29.32
N CYS A 93 -18.98 -31.02 -28.47
CA CYS A 93 -19.25 -32.14 -27.55
C CYS A 93 -20.24 -31.74 -26.45
N TYR A 94 -20.10 -30.56 -25.82
CA TYR A 94 -21.06 -30.07 -24.83
C TYR A 94 -22.46 -29.90 -25.45
N MET A 95 -22.55 -29.29 -26.63
CA MET A 95 -23.83 -29.15 -27.33
C MET A 95 -24.47 -30.50 -27.66
N LYS A 96 -23.63 -31.47 -28.10
CA LYS A 96 -24.14 -32.82 -28.42
C LYS A 96 -24.64 -33.52 -27.14
N ALA A 97 -23.96 -33.37 -26.02
CA ALA A 97 -24.44 -33.90 -24.75
C ALA A 97 -25.79 -33.31 -24.34
N ALA A 98 -25.94 -31.98 -24.42
CA ALA A 98 -27.21 -31.31 -24.10
C ALA A 98 -28.33 -31.61 -25.10
N GLU A 99 -28.02 -31.80 -26.40
CA GLU A 99 -28.97 -32.23 -27.42
C GLU A 99 -29.51 -33.64 -27.15
N LEU A 100 -28.64 -34.54 -26.71
CA LEU A 100 -29.00 -35.93 -26.40
C LEU A 100 -29.80 -36.07 -25.13
N GLU A 101 -29.54 -35.22 -24.13
CA GLU A 101 -30.25 -35.16 -22.85
C GLU A 101 -30.72 -33.74 -22.53
N PRO A 102 -31.76 -33.22 -23.19
CA PRO A 102 -32.21 -31.83 -22.99
C PRO A 102 -32.75 -31.53 -21.59
N GLY A 103 -33.07 -32.56 -20.82
CA GLY A 103 -33.49 -32.43 -19.42
C GLY A 103 -32.35 -32.39 -18.41
N ASN A 104 -31.12 -32.56 -18.85
CA ASN A 104 -29.96 -32.57 -17.94
C ASN A 104 -29.46 -31.16 -17.71
N ALA A 105 -29.80 -30.59 -16.54
CA ALA A 105 -29.44 -29.22 -16.16
C ALA A 105 -27.94 -28.98 -16.21
N THR A 106 -27.11 -29.95 -15.76
CA THR A 106 -25.64 -29.82 -15.76
C THR A 106 -25.07 -29.63 -17.17
N PHE A 107 -25.63 -30.32 -18.16
CA PHE A 107 -25.16 -30.17 -19.52
C PHE A 107 -25.55 -28.81 -20.08
N LEU A 108 -26.78 -28.36 -19.85
CA LEU A 108 -27.23 -27.03 -20.27
C LEU A 108 -26.46 -25.90 -19.57
N GLU A 109 -26.19 -26.01 -18.27
CA GLU A 109 -25.36 -25.03 -17.55
C GLU A 109 -23.98 -24.92 -18.17
N THR A 110 -23.36 -26.07 -18.50
CA THR A 110 -22.04 -26.08 -19.13
C THR A 110 -22.06 -25.46 -20.51
N VAL A 111 -23.11 -25.70 -21.28
CA VAL A 111 -23.31 -25.07 -22.60
C VAL A 111 -23.51 -23.57 -22.47
N ALA A 112 -24.34 -23.13 -21.51
CA ALA A 112 -24.55 -21.71 -21.25
C ALA A 112 -23.23 -21.01 -20.84
N GLN A 113 -22.47 -21.61 -19.93
CA GLN A 113 -21.17 -21.08 -19.53
C GLN A 113 -20.16 -21.04 -20.68
N SER A 114 -20.17 -22.06 -21.54
CA SER A 114 -19.31 -22.08 -22.75
C SER A 114 -19.65 -20.92 -23.70
N TYR A 115 -20.92 -20.62 -23.91
CA TYR A 115 -21.33 -19.47 -24.72
C TYR A 115 -20.99 -18.14 -24.06
N ILE A 116 -21.14 -18.01 -22.74
CA ILE A 116 -20.73 -16.81 -21.99
C ILE A 116 -19.23 -16.55 -22.18
N ASN A 117 -18.40 -17.58 -22.03
CA ASN A 117 -16.95 -17.48 -22.17
C ASN A 117 -16.52 -17.06 -23.58
N GLN A 118 -17.31 -17.41 -24.59
CA GLN A 118 -17.10 -17.02 -25.99
C GLN A 118 -17.79 -15.71 -26.38
N GLN A 119 -18.47 -15.08 -25.44
CA GLN A 119 -19.26 -13.87 -25.65
C GLN A 119 -20.41 -14.03 -26.65
N ASP A 120 -20.85 -15.29 -26.88
CA ASP A 120 -22.05 -15.57 -27.68
C ASP A 120 -23.30 -15.46 -26.81
N TYR A 121 -23.56 -14.23 -26.36
CA TYR A 121 -24.64 -13.94 -25.43
C TYR A 121 -26.02 -14.37 -25.90
N PRO A 122 -26.40 -14.25 -27.19
CA PRO A 122 -27.71 -14.71 -27.64
C PRO A 122 -27.95 -16.20 -27.42
N LYS A 123 -26.93 -17.05 -27.63
CA LYS A 123 -27.05 -18.49 -27.37
C LYS A 123 -26.95 -18.80 -25.86
N ALA A 124 -26.15 -18.06 -25.12
CA ALA A 124 -26.12 -18.16 -23.67
C ALA A 124 -27.50 -17.89 -23.06
N ILE A 125 -28.17 -16.82 -23.48
CA ILE A 125 -29.53 -16.47 -23.06
C ILE A 125 -30.50 -17.61 -23.36
N ALA A 126 -30.48 -18.15 -24.57
CA ALA A 126 -31.38 -19.25 -24.94
C ALA A 126 -31.19 -20.50 -24.06
N ALA A 127 -29.94 -20.82 -23.71
CA ALA A 127 -29.62 -21.95 -22.85
C ALA A 127 -30.07 -21.68 -21.39
N VAL A 128 -29.87 -20.47 -20.88
CA VAL A 128 -30.27 -20.10 -19.50
C VAL A 128 -31.79 -20.00 -19.39
N GLU A 129 -32.50 -19.47 -20.40
CA GLU A 129 -33.99 -19.49 -20.43
C GLU A 129 -34.52 -20.92 -20.42
N GLN A 130 -33.91 -21.84 -21.18
CA GLN A 130 -34.28 -23.24 -21.15
C GLN A 130 -34.06 -23.88 -19.76
N LEU A 131 -32.98 -23.55 -19.07
CA LEU A 131 -32.72 -23.98 -17.70
C LEU A 131 -33.79 -23.47 -16.74
N TYR A 132 -34.12 -22.18 -16.85
CA TYR A 132 -35.12 -21.57 -15.98
C TYR A 132 -36.54 -22.15 -16.25
N ASP A 133 -36.86 -22.50 -17.49
CA ASP A 133 -38.12 -23.14 -17.82
C ASP A 133 -38.24 -24.56 -17.22
N GLN A 134 -37.13 -25.25 -17.02
CA GLN A 134 -37.11 -26.58 -16.36
C GLN A 134 -37.30 -26.46 -14.84
N ASP A 135 -36.75 -25.44 -14.23
CA ASP A 135 -36.84 -25.19 -12.81
C ASP A 135 -36.96 -23.70 -12.50
N LYS A 136 -38.18 -23.23 -12.34
CA LYS A 136 -38.50 -21.82 -12.05
C LYS A 136 -38.21 -21.37 -10.62
N GLY A 137 -37.74 -22.28 -9.77
CA GLY A 137 -37.29 -21.96 -8.42
C GLY A 137 -35.84 -21.52 -8.32
N ARG A 138 -35.13 -21.44 -9.44
CA ARG A 138 -33.71 -21.08 -9.49
C ARG A 138 -33.53 -19.59 -9.77
N ASP A 139 -33.61 -18.79 -8.72
CA ASP A 139 -33.53 -17.32 -8.82
C ASP A 139 -32.18 -16.84 -9.37
N GLU A 140 -31.08 -17.61 -9.15
CA GLU A 140 -29.77 -17.31 -9.70
C GLU A 140 -29.73 -17.26 -11.24
N LEU A 141 -30.64 -18.01 -11.90
CA LEU A 141 -30.76 -17.98 -13.37
C LEU A 141 -31.39 -16.67 -13.86
N LEU A 142 -32.30 -16.08 -13.09
CA LEU A 142 -32.87 -14.77 -13.41
C LEU A 142 -31.82 -13.66 -13.26
N GLU A 143 -30.96 -13.74 -12.25
CA GLU A 143 -29.83 -12.80 -12.13
C GLU A 143 -28.91 -12.88 -13.34
N MET A 144 -28.55 -14.12 -13.74
CA MET A 144 -27.73 -14.36 -14.93
C MET A 144 -28.39 -13.84 -16.21
N LEU A 145 -29.69 -14.09 -16.39
CA LEU A 145 -30.46 -13.56 -17.54
C LEU A 145 -30.45 -12.04 -17.58
N CYS A 146 -30.66 -11.39 -16.43
CA CYS A 146 -30.65 -9.94 -16.33
C CYS A 146 -29.29 -9.37 -16.75
N GLU A 147 -28.19 -9.96 -16.28
CA GLU A 147 -26.84 -9.56 -16.70
C GLU A 147 -26.61 -9.76 -18.19
N LEU A 148 -27.01 -10.92 -18.75
CA LEU A 148 -26.85 -11.23 -20.18
C LEU A 148 -27.68 -10.29 -21.08
N TYR A 149 -28.92 -9.98 -20.69
CA TYR A 149 -29.74 -9.02 -21.44
C TYR A 149 -29.14 -7.60 -21.37
N GLN A 150 -28.57 -7.20 -20.24
CA GLN A 150 -27.85 -5.92 -20.15
C GLN A 150 -26.59 -5.89 -21.00
N GLN A 151 -25.84 -7.00 -21.10
CA GLN A 151 -24.67 -7.11 -21.99
C GLN A 151 -25.04 -7.03 -23.49
N THR A 152 -26.21 -7.56 -23.86
CA THR A 152 -26.70 -7.48 -25.24
C THR A 152 -27.43 -6.17 -25.56
N GLY A 153 -27.66 -5.31 -24.54
CA GLY A 153 -28.43 -4.09 -24.70
C GLY A 153 -29.94 -4.29 -24.80
N ASP A 154 -30.45 -5.51 -24.57
CA ASP A 154 -31.88 -5.82 -24.56
C ASP A 154 -32.50 -5.40 -23.23
N ASN A 155 -32.61 -4.08 -23.05
CA ASN A 155 -33.09 -3.48 -21.82
C ASN A 155 -34.54 -3.88 -21.49
N GLU A 156 -35.38 -4.10 -22.50
CA GLU A 156 -36.78 -4.50 -22.30
C GLU A 156 -36.87 -5.87 -21.62
N LYS A 157 -36.10 -6.84 -22.10
CA LYS A 157 -36.06 -8.17 -21.52
C LYS A 157 -35.37 -8.17 -20.15
N ALA A 158 -34.37 -7.31 -19.94
CA ALA A 158 -33.77 -7.11 -18.61
C ALA A 158 -34.83 -6.63 -17.59
N ILE A 159 -35.69 -5.67 -17.96
CA ILE A 159 -36.82 -5.22 -17.13
C ILE A 159 -37.83 -6.34 -16.92
N GLU A 160 -38.18 -7.11 -17.97
CA GLU A 160 -39.07 -8.26 -17.81
C GLU A 160 -38.52 -9.28 -16.82
N THR A 161 -37.21 -9.55 -16.89
CA THR A 161 -36.52 -10.46 -15.97
C THR A 161 -36.56 -9.94 -14.53
N LEU A 162 -36.29 -8.66 -14.30
CA LEU A 162 -36.41 -8.03 -12.99
C LEU A 162 -37.87 -8.07 -12.47
N ASN A 163 -38.87 -7.96 -13.34
CA ASN A 163 -40.27 -8.14 -12.95
C ASN A 163 -40.58 -9.59 -12.54
N ARG A 164 -39.96 -10.57 -13.20
CA ARG A 164 -40.06 -11.99 -12.80
C ARG A 164 -39.45 -12.21 -11.39
N MET A 165 -38.28 -11.60 -11.12
CA MET A 165 -37.66 -11.63 -9.80
C MET A 165 -38.55 -10.94 -8.74
N GLU A 166 -39.08 -9.75 -9.04
CA GLU A 166 -39.99 -9.04 -8.12
C GLU A 166 -41.27 -9.82 -7.83
N ALA A 167 -41.79 -10.57 -8.78
CA ALA A 167 -42.95 -11.42 -8.57
C ALA A 167 -42.64 -12.60 -7.62
N ALA A 168 -41.41 -13.10 -7.59
CA ALA A 168 -40.98 -14.19 -6.71
C ALA A 168 -40.56 -13.69 -5.32
N GLU A 169 -39.74 -12.65 -5.24
CA GLU A 169 -39.14 -12.16 -3.99
C GLU A 169 -39.93 -11.02 -3.33
N GLY A 170 -40.77 -10.34 -4.08
CA GLY A 170 -41.40 -9.08 -3.69
C GLY A 170 -40.58 -7.85 -4.08
N LYS A 171 -41.20 -6.68 -3.92
CA LYS A 171 -40.56 -5.41 -4.23
C LYS A 171 -39.46 -5.08 -3.22
N SER A 172 -38.28 -4.74 -3.71
CA SER A 172 -37.12 -4.40 -2.89
C SER A 172 -36.35 -3.22 -3.48
N GLU A 173 -35.52 -2.57 -2.65
CA GLU A 173 -34.62 -1.51 -3.07
C GLU A 173 -33.73 -1.94 -4.25
N ARG A 174 -33.12 -3.13 -4.15
CA ARG A 174 -32.23 -3.70 -5.16
C ARG A 174 -32.91 -3.78 -6.53
N LEU A 175 -34.13 -4.33 -6.57
CA LEU A 175 -34.86 -4.51 -7.82
C LEU A 175 -35.36 -3.19 -8.40
N SER A 176 -35.94 -2.34 -7.57
CA SER A 176 -36.44 -1.04 -7.99
C SER A 176 -35.32 -0.12 -8.50
N TYR A 177 -34.16 -0.12 -7.81
CA TYR A 177 -33.00 0.63 -8.26
C TYR A 177 -32.48 0.11 -9.60
N ALA A 178 -32.33 -1.23 -9.75
CA ALA A 178 -31.89 -1.84 -11.02
C ALA A 178 -32.82 -1.50 -12.20
N LYS A 179 -34.14 -1.57 -11.98
CA LYS A 179 -35.13 -1.18 -13.01
C LYS A 179 -35.01 0.31 -13.36
N SER A 180 -34.91 1.19 -12.36
CA SER A 180 -34.82 2.63 -12.58
C SER A 180 -33.56 3.03 -13.35
N GLU A 181 -32.41 2.38 -13.08
CA GLU A 181 -31.18 2.58 -13.85
C GLU A 181 -31.32 2.11 -15.32
N ILE A 182 -32.00 0.99 -15.56
CA ILE A 182 -32.27 0.52 -16.93
C ILE A 182 -33.21 1.47 -17.65
N TYR A 183 -34.30 1.93 -17.02
CA TYR A 183 -35.19 2.93 -17.60
C TYR A 183 -34.45 4.24 -17.92
N THR A 184 -33.54 4.65 -17.06
CA THR A 184 -32.70 5.83 -17.28
C THR A 184 -31.80 5.64 -18.51
N LYS A 185 -31.18 4.46 -18.69
CA LYS A 185 -30.39 4.11 -19.89
C LYS A 185 -31.23 4.09 -21.16
N MET A 186 -32.49 3.69 -21.05
CA MET A 186 -33.46 3.73 -22.17
C MET A 186 -33.97 5.15 -22.49
N GLY A 187 -33.63 6.14 -21.66
CA GLY A 187 -34.15 7.50 -21.77
C GLY A 187 -35.63 7.64 -21.34
N ASN A 188 -36.17 6.63 -20.68
CA ASN A 188 -37.56 6.63 -20.18
C ASN A 188 -37.59 7.19 -18.75
N LYS A 189 -37.54 8.52 -18.65
CA LYS A 189 -37.54 9.26 -17.40
C LYS A 189 -38.77 8.97 -16.54
N GLU A 190 -39.92 8.90 -17.17
CA GLU A 190 -41.21 8.70 -16.48
C GLU A 190 -41.26 7.33 -15.80
N ALA A 191 -40.81 6.28 -16.46
CA ALA A 191 -40.78 4.94 -15.89
C ALA A 191 -39.74 4.82 -14.75
N ALA A 192 -38.57 5.45 -14.92
CA ALA A 192 -37.56 5.49 -13.87
C ALA A 192 -38.07 6.17 -12.58
N ILE A 193 -38.74 7.28 -12.73
CA ILE A 193 -39.36 8.04 -11.62
C ILE A 193 -40.48 7.21 -11.00
N ALA A 194 -41.39 6.64 -11.82
CA ALA A 194 -42.53 5.87 -11.35
C ALA A 194 -42.12 4.63 -10.54
N GLU A 195 -41.02 3.95 -10.92
CA GLU A 195 -40.50 2.80 -10.21
C GLU A 195 -40.03 3.14 -8.78
N MET A 196 -39.34 4.28 -8.62
CA MET A 196 -38.88 4.76 -7.31
C MET A 196 -40.04 5.36 -6.48
N GLU A 197 -41.02 5.99 -7.14
CA GLU A 197 -42.23 6.48 -6.50
C GLU A 197 -43.05 5.32 -5.91
N ASP A 198 -43.20 4.23 -6.67
CA ASP A 198 -43.93 3.04 -6.20
C ASP A 198 -43.23 2.38 -5.01
N LEU A 199 -41.89 2.31 -5.02
CA LEU A 199 -41.12 1.82 -3.86
C LEU A 199 -41.40 2.69 -2.63
N ALA A 200 -41.30 4.01 -2.75
CA ALA A 200 -41.53 4.94 -1.64
C ALA A 200 -42.99 4.88 -1.13
N LYS A 201 -43.99 4.74 -2.01
CA LYS A 201 -45.41 4.59 -1.62
C LYS A 201 -45.69 3.27 -0.92
N ARG A 202 -44.98 2.21 -1.28
CA ARG A 202 -45.16 0.90 -0.65
C ARG A 202 -44.59 0.85 0.78
N TYR A 203 -43.55 1.64 1.02
CA TYR A 203 -42.90 1.75 2.33
C TYR A 203 -42.86 3.21 2.82
N PRO A 204 -44.01 3.80 3.14
CA PRO A 204 -44.14 5.25 3.37
C PRO A 204 -43.38 5.76 4.62
N ASN A 205 -43.07 4.85 5.55
CA ASN A 205 -42.32 5.18 6.77
C ASN A 205 -40.80 5.04 6.60
N ASP A 206 -40.33 4.60 5.44
CA ASP A 206 -38.91 4.49 5.16
C ASP A 206 -38.43 5.73 4.43
N LEU A 207 -37.80 6.63 5.19
CA LEU A 207 -37.27 7.89 4.66
C LEU A 207 -36.11 7.68 3.67
N ASN A 208 -35.43 6.52 3.68
CA ASN A 208 -34.40 6.24 2.70
C ASN A 208 -35.01 6.02 1.31
N TYR A 209 -36.14 5.29 1.21
CA TYR A 209 -36.81 5.10 -0.07
C TYR A 209 -37.42 6.40 -0.59
N LYS A 210 -37.94 7.24 0.31
CA LYS A 210 -38.39 8.58 -0.03
C LYS A 210 -37.24 9.46 -0.55
N GLY A 211 -36.05 9.33 0.07
CA GLY A 211 -34.81 9.98 -0.39
C GLY A 211 -34.35 9.48 -1.76
N MET A 212 -34.40 8.16 -2.01
CA MET A 212 -34.08 7.60 -3.33
C MET A 212 -35.01 8.10 -4.43
N TYR A 213 -36.31 8.24 -4.11
CA TYR A 213 -37.27 8.83 -5.02
C TYR A 213 -36.94 10.29 -5.32
N ALA A 214 -36.58 11.08 -4.31
CA ALA A 214 -36.15 12.47 -4.49
C ALA A 214 -34.86 12.57 -5.31
N ASP A 215 -33.87 11.70 -5.07
CA ASP A 215 -32.63 11.61 -5.88
C ASP A 215 -32.95 11.31 -7.35
N MET A 216 -33.94 10.44 -7.63
CA MET A 216 -34.36 10.10 -8.99
C MET A 216 -35.06 11.28 -9.68
N LEU A 217 -35.89 11.99 -8.97
CA LEU A 217 -36.53 13.23 -9.46
C LEU A 217 -35.46 14.26 -9.84
N LEU A 218 -34.48 14.47 -8.97
CA LEU A 218 -33.40 15.44 -9.20
C LEU A 218 -32.58 15.10 -10.45
N ARG A 219 -32.23 13.82 -10.64
CA ARG A 219 -31.51 13.33 -11.82
C ARG A 219 -32.28 13.49 -13.14
N ASN A 220 -33.59 13.62 -13.07
CA ASN A 220 -34.49 13.79 -14.20
C ASN A 220 -35.06 15.20 -14.36
N ASP A 221 -34.39 16.20 -13.79
CA ASP A 221 -34.70 17.62 -13.91
C ASP A 221 -36.03 18.04 -13.22
N GLU A 222 -36.56 17.20 -12.32
CA GLU A 222 -37.79 17.50 -11.52
C GLU A 222 -37.41 18.12 -10.16
N GLU A 223 -36.61 19.21 -10.20
CA GLU A 223 -35.98 19.81 -9.03
C GLU A 223 -36.99 20.24 -7.94
N ALA A 224 -38.09 20.87 -8.33
CA ALA A 224 -39.09 21.40 -7.36
C ALA A 224 -39.67 20.26 -6.51
N ARG A 225 -40.02 19.12 -7.14
CA ARG A 225 -40.56 17.95 -6.44
C ARG A 225 -39.51 17.27 -5.57
N ALA A 226 -38.26 17.20 -6.05
CA ALA A 226 -37.15 16.64 -5.27
C ALA A 226 -36.90 17.46 -4.01
N LEU A 227 -36.85 18.78 -4.11
CA LEU A 227 -36.62 19.69 -2.98
C LEU A 227 -37.78 19.63 -1.96
N GLU A 228 -39.04 19.51 -2.42
CA GLU A 228 -40.18 19.29 -1.54
C GLU A 228 -40.03 18.05 -0.70
N LEU A 229 -39.69 16.92 -1.31
CA LEU A 229 -39.47 15.65 -0.62
C LEU A 229 -38.26 15.71 0.35
N TYR A 230 -37.13 16.32 -0.05
CA TYR A 230 -36.02 16.51 0.86
C TYR A 230 -36.40 17.36 2.08
N ASN A 231 -37.19 18.41 1.90
CA ASN A 231 -37.66 19.23 3.00
C ASN A 231 -38.63 18.46 3.93
N GLU A 232 -39.48 17.61 3.38
CA GLU A 232 -40.35 16.74 4.17
C GLU A 232 -39.52 15.75 5.00
N ILE A 233 -38.49 15.11 4.39
CA ILE A 233 -37.58 14.19 5.10
C ILE A 233 -36.86 14.92 6.24
N LEU A 234 -36.33 16.12 5.98
CA LEU A 234 -35.60 16.88 7.00
C LEU A 234 -36.52 17.52 8.06
N ALA A 235 -37.81 17.70 7.76
CA ALA A 235 -38.79 18.11 8.77
C ALA A 235 -39.10 16.96 9.76
N GLU A 236 -39.13 15.72 9.29
CA GLU A 236 -39.34 14.54 10.10
C GLU A 236 -38.03 14.11 10.80
N GLU A 237 -36.93 14.04 10.07
CA GLU A 237 -35.61 13.65 10.54
C GLU A 237 -34.55 14.68 10.16
N PRO A 238 -34.35 15.74 10.99
CA PRO A 238 -33.39 16.82 10.70
C PRO A 238 -31.94 16.38 10.53
N GLU A 239 -31.58 15.23 11.10
CA GLU A 239 -30.25 14.61 11.04
C GLU A 239 -30.16 13.49 9.97
N ASN A 240 -31.06 13.45 8.97
CA ASN A 240 -30.96 12.49 7.88
C ASN A 240 -29.76 12.81 6.99
N THR A 241 -28.67 12.08 7.21
CA THR A 241 -27.38 12.31 6.55
C THR A 241 -27.46 12.14 5.04
N ARG A 242 -28.23 11.16 4.54
CA ARG A 242 -28.40 10.92 3.10
C ARG A 242 -28.97 12.17 2.42
N THR A 243 -30.08 12.68 2.94
CA THR A 243 -30.74 13.88 2.39
C THR A 243 -29.85 15.11 2.46
N GLN A 244 -29.11 15.28 3.56
CA GLN A 244 -28.13 16.38 3.68
C GLN A 244 -27.04 16.29 2.62
N VAL A 245 -26.52 15.07 2.32
CA VAL A 245 -25.50 14.85 1.28
C VAL A 245 -26.05 15.11 -0.11
N SER A 246 -27.28 14.65 -0.41
CA SER A 246 -27.94 14.92 -1.70
C SER A 246 -28.16 16.41 -1.93
N LEU A 247 -28.60 17.13 -0.91
CA LEU A 247 -28.76 18.60 -0.96
C LEU A 247 -27.43 19.33 -1.10
N LEU A 248 -26.37 18.87 -0.43
CA LEU A 248 -25.03 19.42 -0.62
C LEU A 248 -24.57 19.28 -2.07
N GLY A 249 -24.78 18.11 -2.67
CA GLY A 249 -24.48 17.86 -4.09
C GLY A 249 -25.26 18.80 -5.01
N TYR A 250 -26.55 18.95 -4.76
CA TYR A 250 -27.40 19.84 -5.52
C TYR A 250 -26.95 21.31 -5.44
N PHE A 251 -26.71 21.86 -4.24
CA PHE A 251 -26.27 23.26 -4.07
C PHE A 251 -24.89 23.50 -4.73
N LYS A 252 -24.00 22.54 -4.68
CA LYS A 252 -22.71 22.63 -5.40
C LYS A 252 -22.88 22.67 -6.91
N MET A 253 -23.81 21.88 -7.47
CA MET A 253 -24.09 21.88 -8.92
C MET A 253 -24.73 23.18 -9.38
N GLN A 254 -25.60 23.78 -8.57
CA GLN A 254 -26.23 25.06 -8.85
C GLN A 254 -25.32 26.29 -8.63
N GLY A 255 -24.13 26.06 -8.04
CA GLY A 255 -23.19 27.14 -7.71
C GLY A 255 -23.63 27.98 -6.49
N GLU A 256 -24.57 27.49 -5.70
CA GLU A 256 -25.10 28.13 -4.48
C GLU A 256 -24.12 27.93 -3.32
N ALA A 257 -22.99 28.64 -3.36
CA ALA A 257 -21.86 28.39 -2.45
C ALA A 257 -22.25 28.54 -0.96
N GLU A 258 -23.03 29.54 -0.59
CA GLU A 258 -23.44 29.78 0.82
C GLU A 258 -24.33 28.64 1.34
N LEU A 259 -25.24 28.12 0.52
CA LEU A 259 -26.11 27.00 0.89
C LEU A 259 -25.33 25.69 0.97
N ALA A 260 -24.43 25.46 0.01
CA ALA A 260 -23.55 24.31 0.03
C ALA A 260 -22.66 24.31 1.29
N ASP A 261 -22.13 25.45 1.66
CA ASP A 261 -21.29 25.62 2.85
C ASP A 261 -22.06 25.39 4.15
N SER A 262 -23.28 25.95 4.24
CA SER A 262 -24.17 25.70 5.38
C SER A 262 -24.54 24.23 5.50
N MET A 263 -24.81 23.56 4.39
CA MET A 263 -25.13 22.14 4.39
C MET A 263 -23.91 21.28 4.76
N ALA A 264 -22.72 21.62 4.26
CA ALA A 264 -21.48 20.94 4.63
C ALA A 264 -21.22 21.05 6.15
N GLU A 265 -21.39 22.23 6.74
CA GLU A 265 -21.27 22.41 8.19
C GLU A 265 -22.30 21.56 8.95
N ARG A 266 -23.54 21.49 8.48
CA ARG A 266 -24.60 20.65 9.06
C ARG A 266 -24.19 19.18 9.07
N ILE A 267 -23.66 18.66 7.95
CA ILE A 267 -23.19 17.28 7.83
C ILE A 267 -22.02 17.03 8.80
N LEU A 268 -21.06 17.95 8.88
CA LEU A 268 -19.90 17.81 9.77
C LEU A 268 -20.30 17.78 11.25
N MET A 269 -21.34 18.50 11.64
CA MET A 269 -21.85 18.54 13.03
C MET A 269 -22.88 17.47 13.33
N ASN A 270 -23.39 16.76 12.32
CA ASN A 270 -24.42 15.75 12.47
C ASN A 270 -23.89 14.51 13.22
N ARG A 271 -24.62 14.03 14.23
CA ARG A 271 -24.24 12.86 15.06
C ARG A 271 -24.18 11.56 14.26
N ASN A 272 -25.01 11.45 13.22
CA ASN A 272 -25.10 10.25 12.38
C ASN A 272 -24.02 10.20 11.31
N THR A 273 -23.25 11.27 11.12
CA THR A 273 -22.10 11.29 10.18
C THR A 273 -20.91 10.58 10.81
N THR A 274 -20.38 9.58 10.11
CA THR A 274 -19.21 8.84 10.59
C THR A 274 -17.93 9.69 10.52
N THR A 275 -16.91 9.28 11.26
CA THR A 275 -15.60 9.98 11.23
C THR A 275 -15.01 9.97 9.83
N GLU A 276 -15.11 8.85 9.10
CA GLU A 276 -14.62 8.73 7.72
C GLU A 276 -15.34 9.71 6.77
N GLN A 277 -16.65 9.84 6.90
CA GLN A 277 -17.44 10.80 6.11
C GLN A 277 -17.04 12.24 6.42
N ARG A 278 -16.83 12.58 7.69
CA ARG A 278 -16.34 13.91 8.10
C ARG A 278 -14.96 14.21 7.53
N ILE A 279 -14.03 13.25 7.62
CA ILE A 279 -12.69 13.39 7.05
C ILE A 279 -12.75 13.56 5.54
N TYR A 280 -13.54 12.75 4.85
CA TYR A 280 -13.72 12.86 3.41
C TYR A 280 -14.22 14.25 3.00
N LEU A 281 -15.27 14.73 3.66
CA LEU A 281 -15.84 16.04 3.39
C LEU A 281 -14.85 17.17 3.70
N MET A 282 -14.16 17.10 4.84
CA MET A 282 -13.13 18.08 5.20
C MET A 282 -11.98 18.12 4.21
N ARG A 283 -11.51 16.96 3.74
CA ARG A 283 -10.45 16.90 2.70
C ARG A 283 -10.90 17.55 1.39
N GLN A 284 -12.15 17.34 0.99
CA GLN A 284 -12.71 18.04 -0.17
C GLN A 284 -12.74 19.55 0.05
N MET A 285 -13.26 20.02 1.20
CA MET A 285 -13.35 21.44 1.52
C MET A 285 -11.96 22.10 1.58
N VAL A 286 -10.97 21.43 2.16
CA VAL A 286 -9.56 21.86 2.14
C VAL A 286 -9.05 21.97 0.70
N SER A 287 -9.25 20.92 -0.11
CA SER A 287 -8.82 20.92 -1.51
C SER A 287 -9.47 22.02 -2.34
N ASP A 288 -10.76 22.27 -2.12
CA ASP A 288 -11.49 23.33 -2.82
C ASP A 288 -11.00 24.73 -2.37
N SER A 289 -10.76 24.91 -1.07
CA SER A 289 -10.19 26.15 -0.51
C SER A 289 -8.79 26.42 -1.04
N GLU A 290 -7.91 25.43 -1.12
CA GLU A 290 -6.55 25.60 -1.62
C GLU A 290 -6.51 25.93 -3.12
N ARG A 291 -7.50 25.45 -3.90
CA ARG A 291 -7.62 25.80 -5.34
C ARG A 291 -8.07 27.23 -5.59
N THR A 292 -8.81 27.82 -4.65
CA THR A 292 -9.39 29.15 -4.80
C THR A 292 -8.67 30.22 -3.98
N ASP A 293 -7.52 29.90 -3.39
CA ASP A 293 -6.77 30.77 -2.46
C ASP A 293 -7.65 31.25 -1.28
N GLY A 294 -8.52 30.35 -0.84
CA GLY A 294 -9.57 30.62 0.13
C GLY A 294 -9.09 30.83 1.56
N ASP A 295 -9.94 31.45 2.35
CA ASP A 295 -9.67 31.78 3.75
C ASP A 295 -9.54 30.50 4.63
N SER A 296 -8.34 30.26 5.13
CA SER A 296 -8.06 29.17 6.06
C SER A 296 -8.80 29.30 7.39
N THR A 297 -9.23 30.49 7.77
CA THR A 297 -9.93 30.78 9.03
C THR A 297 -11.21 29.97 9.14
N ARG A 298 -11.95 29.87 8.03
CA ARG A 298 -13.20 29.10 7.97
C ARG A 298 -12.94 27.60 8.18
N ILE A 299 -11.95 27.03 7.49
CA ILE A 299 -11.60 25.61 7.60
C ILE A 299 -11.18 25.29 9.04
N LEU A 300 -10.36 26.15 9.65
CA LEU A 300 -9.93 25.99 11.04
C LEU A 300 -11.09 26.11 12.03
N CYS A 301 -12.03 27.02 11.78
CA CYS A 301 -13.25 27.14 12.60
C CYS A 301 -14.07 25.83 12.58
N LEU A 302 -14.20 25.19 11.41
CA LEU A 302 -14.90 23.89 11.28
C LEU A 302 -14.18 22.79 12.06
N PHE A 303 -12.84 22.71 11.96
CA PHE A 303 -12.06 21.77 12.76
C PHE A 303 -12.29 22.00 14.26
N HIS A 304 -12.23 23.23 14.74
CA HIS A 304 -12.46 23.55 16.15
C HIS A 304 -13.88 23.17 16.61
N LYS A 305 -14.90 23.44 15.79
CA LYS A 305 -16.29 23.05 16.09
C LYS A 305 -16.44 21.53 16.20
N MET A 306 -15.81 20.77 15.28
CA MET A 306 -15.82 19.31 15.35
C MET A 306 -15.08 18.79 16.59
N LEU A 307 -13.89 19.32 16.87
CA LEU A 307 -13.06 18.91 18.01
C LEU A 307 -13.64 19.31 19.38
N ALA A 308 -14.58 20.26 19.42
CA ALA A 308 -15.37 20.57 20.61
C ALA A 308 -16.38 19.47 20.98
N GLN A 309 -16.70 18.56 20.04
CA GLN A 309 -17.52 17.38 20.30
C GLN A 309 -16.65 16.20 20.78
N PRO A 310 -17.21 15.23 21.51
CA PRO A 310 -16.49 14.01 21.88
C PRO A 310 -15.95 13.29 20.63
N GLN A 311 -14.67 12.96 20.63
CA GLN A 311 -14.00 12.26 19.54
C GLN A 311 -13.85 10.78 19.86
N GLN A 312 -14.07 9.91 18.87
CA GLN A 312 -13.85 8.46 18.98
C GLN A 312 -12.38 8.08 18.73
N ASN A 313 -11.70 8.86 17.90
CA ASN A 313 -10.29 8.68 17.53
C ASN A 313 -9.65 10.05 17.26
N ALA A 314 -8.35 10.06 16.98
CA ALA A 314 -7.59 11.30 16.77
C ALA A 314 -7.57 11.78 15.30
N ASP A 315 -8.30 11.14 14.39
CA ASP A 315 -8.15 11.38 12.96
C ASP A 315 -8.47 12.83 12.56
N ILE A 316 -9.53 13.43 13.15
CA ILE A 316 -9.90 14.83 12.88
C ILE A 316 -8.81 15.78 13.42
N ALA A 317 -8.29 15.52 14.62
CA ALA A 317 -7.23 16.34 15.20
C ALA A 317 -5.93 16.21 14.40
N THR A 318 -5.60 15.00 13.93
CA THR A 318 -4.45 14.74 13.05
C THR A 318 -4.59 15.48 11.71
N LEU A 319 -5.78 15.44 11.10
CA LEU A 319 -6.03 16.17 9.86
C LEU A 319 -5.93 17.69 10.08
N CYS A 320 -6.41 18.18 11.23
CA CYS A 320 -6.28 19.60 11.60
C CYS A 320 -4.81 20.01 11.76
N ALA A 321 -4.00 19.23 12.48
CA ALA A 321 -2.57 19.49 12.64
C ALA A 321 -1.84 19.52 11.29
N ALA A 322 -2.13 18.56 10.41
CA ALA A 322 -1.56 18.51 9.06
C ALA A 322 -1.97 19.73 8.22
N TYR A 323 -3.22 20.18 8.32
CA TYR A 323 -3.67 21.41 7.65
C TYR A 323 -2.99 22.66 8.19
N MET A 324 -2.84 22.79 9.52
CA MET A 324 -2.13 23.90 10.14
C MET A 324 -0.67 23.96 9.70
N ASP A 325 -0.02 22.80 9.56
CA ASP A 325 1.36 22.70 9.08
C ASP A 325 1.47 23.07 7.58
N LEU A 326 0.55 22.59 6.74
CA LEU A 326 0.42 22.99 5.33
C LEU A 326 0.32 24.52 5.17
N LYS A 327 -0.46 25.18 6.05
CA LYS A 327 -0.63 26.65 6.07
C LYS A 327 0.52 27.37 6.77
N GLN A 328 1.57 26.68 7.16
CA GLN A 328 2.74 27.23 7.85
C GLN A 328 2.35 28.08 9.09
N MET A 329 1.37 27.60 9.84
CA MET A 329 0.93 28.26 11.06
C MET A 329 2.04 28.27 12.13
N PRO A 330 1.97 29.18 13.13
CA PRO A 330 2.93 29.22 14.21
C PRO A 330 3.11 27.85 14.85
N ARG A 331 4.36 27.39 15.02
CA ARG A 331 4.69 26.08 15.56
C ARG A 331 4.03 25.79 16.91
N ASP A 332 3.85 26.80 17.76
CA ASP A 332 3.16 26.63 19.04
C ASP A 332 1.68 26.24 18.86
N SER A 333 1.02 26.76 17.82
CA SER A 333 -0.36 26.38 17.50
C SER A 333 -0.44 24.95 16.99
N VAL A 334 0.48 24.53 16.10
CA VAL A 334 0.56 23.15 15.62
C VAL A 334 0.90 22.20 16.75
N LYS A 335 1.85 22.58 17.65
CA LYS A 335 2.21 21.83 18.87
C LYS A 335 0.98 21.56 19.73
N ALA A 336 0.18 22.58 20.04
CA ALA A 336 -1.04 22.44 20.84
C ALA A 336 -2.06 21.47 20.19
N MET A 337 -2.14 21.44 18.85
CA MET A 337 -3.00 20.50 18.15
C MET A 337 -2.42 19.08 18.20
N LEU A 338 -1.10 18.88 18.04
CA LEU A 338 -0.45 17.59 18.19
C LEU A 338 -0.58 17.03 19.61
N GLU A 339 -0.50 17.90 20.64
CA GLU A 339 -0.80 17.51 22.02
C GLU A 339 -2.28 17.08 22.18
N THR A 340 -3.19 17.67 21.42
CA THR A 340 -4.59 17.21 21.37
C THR A 340 -4.71 15.85 20.72
N VAL A 341 -3.96 15.58 19.63
CA VAL A 341 -3.87 14.24 19.02
C VAL A 341 -3.41 13.22 20.06
N LEU A 342 -2.34 13.50 20.79
CA LEU A 342 -1.78 12.58 21.80
C LEU A 342 -2.67 12.41 23.03
N ARG A 343 -3.53 13.38 23.35
CA ARG A 343 -4.53 13.25 24.42
C ARG A 343 -5.62 12.25 24.06
N ILE A 344 -5.98 12.17 22.76
CA ILE A 344 -7.01 11.26 22.24
C ILE A 344 -6.39 9.89 21.93
N ALA A 345 -5.20 9.87 21.32
CA ALA A 345 -4.46 8.68 20.90
C ALA A 345 -2.99 8.78 21.38
N PRO A 346 -2.70 8.38 22.61
CA PRO A 346 -1.35 8.46 23.17
C PRO A 346 -0.30 7.62 22.43
N ASP A 347 -0.76 6.65 21.67
CA ASP A 347 0.03 5.75 20.81
C ASP A 347 0.30 6.29 19.41
N ASN A 348 -0.10 7.53 19.10
CA ASN A 348 0.19 8.15 17.80
C ASN A 348 1.67 8.53 17.69
N ALA A 349 2.49 7.61 17.18
CA ALA A 349 3.92 7.79 17.00
C ALA A 349 4.26 8.98 16.08
N ALA A 350 3.50 9.20 15.02
CA ALA A 350 3.76 10.27 14.05
C ALA A 350 3.64 11.67 14.70
N ALA A 351 2.57 11.90 15.45
CA ALA A 351 2.37 13.16 16.17
C ALA A 351 3.50 13.40 17.19
N ARG A 352 3.93 12.35 17.90
CA ARG A 352 5.00 12.45 18.88
C ARG A 352 6.36 12.70 18.23
N LEU A 353 6.65 12.05 17.10
CA LEU A 353 7.88 12.30 16.34
C LEU A 353 7.95 13.74 15.80
N GLN A 354 6.81 14.30 15.38
CA GLN A 354 6.77 15.70 14.97
C GLN A 354 7.09 16.65 16.13
N LEU A 355 6.57 16.38 17.33
CA LEU A 355 6.92 17.14 18.55
C LEU A 355 8.41 17.00 18.90
N VAL A 356 8.95 15.78 18.79
CA VAL A 356 10.39 15.52 18.97
C VAL A 356 11.20 16.35 17.97
N GLY A 357 10.78 16.39 16.69
CA GLY A 357 11.43 17.24 15.68
C GLY A 357 11.41 18.72 16.04
N TYR A 358 10.29 19.24 16.54
CA TYR A 358 10.20 20.65 16.99
C TYR A 358 11.11 20.96 18.19
N ALA A 359 11.22 20.03 19.15
CA ALA A 359 12.12 20.17 20.28
C ALA A 359 13.60 20.10 19.83
N TRP A 360 13.90 19.19 18.90
CA TRP A 360 15.23 19.04 18.29
C TRP A 360 15.71 20.32 17.59
N ASP A 361 14.86 20.91 16.74
CA ASP A 361 15.15 22.16 16.03
C ASP A 361 15.47 23.32 16.98
N ARG A 362 14.81 23.35 18.15
CA ARG A 362 15.06 24.35 19.20
C ARG A 362 16.29 24.02 20.07
N LYS A 363 16.92 22.85 19.85
CA LYS A 363 18.00 22.30 20.66
C LYS A 363 17.58 22.06 22.13
N ASP A 364 16.29 21.82 22.34
CA ASP A 364 15.75 21.47 23.67
C ASP A 364 15.88 19.95 23.90
N HIS A 365 17.11 19.54 24.21
CA HIS A 365 17.42 18.11 24.38
C HIS A 365 16.69 17.50 25.59
N ASP A 366 16.33 18.30 26.60
CA ASP A 366 15.55 17.80 27.73
C ASP A 366 14.12 17.46 27.33
N GLU A 367 13.46 18.31 26.51
CA GLU A 367 12.14 18.02 25.97
C GLU A 367 12.18 16.81 25.02
N VAL A 368 13.21 16.66 24.19
CA VAL A 368 13.39 15.48 23.34
C VAL A 368 13.46 14.22 24.18
N ILE A 369 14.26 14.19 25.24
CA ILE A 369 14.40 13.04 26.13
C ILE A 369 13.05 12.69 26.77
N ALA A 370 12.33 13.69 27.30
CA ALA A 370 11.04 13.48 27.94
C ALA A 370 9.99 12.92 26.98
N LEU A 371 9.87 13.49 25.78
CA LEU A 371 8.96 13.02 24.73
C LEU A 371 9.25 11.58 24.30
N CYS A 372 10.55 11.24 24.13
CA CYS A 372 10.95 9.89 23.75
C CYS A 372 10.72 8.88 24.89
N GLN A 373 10.96 9.25 26.14
CA GLN A 373 10.69 8.39 27.30
C GLN A 373 9.21 8.05 27.43
N GLU A 374 8.35 9.04 27.25
CA GLU A 374 6.90 8.84 27.26
C GLU A 374 6.45 8.00 26.06
N ALA A 375 7.00 8.27 24.87
CA ALA A 375 6.70 7.51 23.65
C ALA A 375 6.91 6.01 23.80
N ARG A 376 7.99 5.61 24.44
CA ARG A 376 8.35 4.20 24.62
C ARG A 376 7.35 3.41 25.48
N GLN A 377 6.48 4.07 26.23
CA GLN A 377 5.39 3.42 26.98
C GLN A 377 4.27 2.96 26.04
N TYR A 378 4.06 3.66 24.94
CA TYR A 378 2.98 3.44 23.98
C TYR A 378 3.46 2.77 22.69
N ASN A 379 4.70 3.07 22.28
CA ASN A 379 5.32 2.59 21.04
C ASN A 379 6.72 2.01 21.34
N PRO A 380 6.82 0.92 22.12
CA PRO A 380 8.12 0.37 22.54
C PRO A 380 8.94 -0.20 21.37
N GLU A 381 8.30 -0.50 20.24
CA GLU A 381 8.95 -1.04 19.04
C GLU A 381 9.41 0.04 18.05
N GLU A 382 9.02 1.31 18.29
CA GLU A 382 9.40 2.41 17.39
C GLU A 382 10.83 2.88 17.66
N MET A 383 11.72 2.50 16.76
CA MET A 383 13.17 2.69 16.89
C MET A 383 13.58 4.16 16.92
N ALA A 384 12.83 5.04 16.25
CA ALA A 384 13.12 6.46 16.17
C ALA A 384 13.18 7.13 17.55
N PHE A 385 12.36 6.70 18.50
CA PHE A 385 12.37 7.27 19.85
C PHE A 385 13.66 6.93 20.63
N TYR A 386 14.23 5.76 20.42
CA TYR A 386 15.52 5.40 21.01
C TYR A 386 16.64 6.18 20.36
N TYR A 387 16.58 6.36 19.05
CA TYR A 387 17.56 7.14 18.30
C TYR A 387 17.61 8.59 18.75
N TYR A 388 16.49 9.30 18.73
CA TYR A 388 16.44 10.70 19.16
C TYR A 388 16.80 10.87 20.63
N GLN A 389 16.40 9.93 21.49
CA GLN A 389 16.78 9.94 22.90
C GLN A 389 18.28 9.77 23.07
N GLY A 390 18.90 8.80 22.39
CA GLY A 390 20.34 8.56 22.42
C GLY A 390 21.12 9.77 21.91
N MET A 391 20.69 10.34 20.78
CA MET A 391 21.29 11.54 20.21
C MET A 391 21.16 12.77 21.13
N ALA A 392 20.03 12.93 21.81
CA ALA A 392 19.84 14.03 22.75
C ALA A 392 20.78 13.90 23.97
N TYR A 393 20.96 12.70 24.53
CA TYR A 393 21.95 12.44 25.56
C TYR A 393 23.38 12.67 25.05
N TYR A 394 23.69 12.26 23.84
CA TYR A 394 24.99 12.49 23.21
C TYR A 394 25.30 13.98 23.09
N GLN A 395 24.34 14.81 22.65
CA GLN A 395 24.50 16.27 22.58
C GLN A 395 24.67 16.92 23.95
N LYS A 396 24.20 16.28 25.00
CA LYS A 396 24.39 16.70 26.41
C LYS A 396 25.69 16.15 27.01
N GLU A 397 26.52 15.47 26.24
CA GLU A 397 27.76 14.81 26.70
C GLU A 397 27.51 13.71 27.75
N ASP A 398 26.26 13.22 27.87
CA ASP A 398 25.87 12.13 28.76
C ASP A 398 26.03 10.78 28.04
N GLN A 399 27.29 10.35 27.96
CA GLN A 399 27.69 9.16 27.21
C GLN A 399 27.04 7.86 27.73
N ASP A 400 26.82 7.76 29.05
CA ASP A 400 26.25 6.56 29.66
C ASP A 400 24.77 6.38 29.29
N ASN A 401 23.98 7.42 29.40
CA ASN A 401 22.58 7.39 29.02
C ASN A 401 22.41 7.31 27.50
N ALA A 402 23.28 7.95 26.70
CA ALA A 402 23.31 7.83 25.26
C ALA A 402 23.51 6.37 24.84
N LEU A 403 24.57 5.72 25.37
CA LEU A 403 24.86 4.32 25.08
C LEU A 403 23.72 3.39 25.49
N SER A 404 23.13 3.61 26.69
CA SER A 404 21.97 2.84 27.15
C SER A 404 20.75 2.98 26.23
N ALA A 405 20.48 4.19 25.74
CA ALA A 405 19.38 4.43 24.81
C ALA A 405 19.60 3.68 23.48
N PHE A 406 20.81 3.74 22.91
CA PHE A 406 21.14 3.00 21.68
C PHE A 406 21.10 1.48 21.90
N GLN A 407 21.61 0.96 23.00
CA GLN A 407 21.53 -0.47 23.33
C GLN A 407 20.09 -0.97 23.45
N ASN A 408 19.21 -0.17 24.07
CA ASN A 408 17.78 -0.50 24.11
C ASN A 408 17.14 -0.46 22.72
N GLY A 409 17.54 0.47 21.86
CA GLY A 409 17.06 0.56 20.48
C GLY A 409 17.48 -0.62 19.62
N ILE A 410 18.67 -1.18 19.85
CA ILE A 410 19.10 -2.42 19.18
C ILE A 410 18.17 -3.59 19.52
N GLY A 411 17.64 -3.63 20.75
CA GLY A 411 16.72 -4.69 21.19
C GLY A 411 15.40 -4.75 20.42
N VAL A 412 15.04 -3.70 19.66
CA VAL A 412 13.81 -3.65 18.87
C VAL A 412 14.05 -3.77 17.36
N ILE A 413 15.29 -4.01 16.92
CA ILE A 413 15.63 -4.20 15.51
C ILE A 413 15.04 -5.53 15.02
N THR A 414 14.38 -5.46 13.86
CA THR A 414 13.86 -6.62 13.12
C THR A 414 14.48 -6.68 11.72
N PRO A 415 14.36 -7.79 11.00
CA PRO A 415 14.85 -7.87 9.61
C PRO A 415 14.22 -6.85 8.66
N GLU A 416 13.03 -6.33 9.01
CA GLU A 416 12.28 -5.33 8.26
C GLU A 416 12.66 -3.89 8.62
N SER A 417 13.52 -3.69 9.64
CA SER A 417 13.96 -2.37 10.07
C SER A 417 14.72 -1.65 8.96
N ASN A 418 14.58 -0.31 8.90
CA ASN A 418 15.24 0.50 7.89
C ASN A 418 16.78 0.41 8.03
N PRO A 419 17.51 -0.12 7.01
CA PRO A 419 18.96 -0.32 7.08
C PRO A 419 19.75 0.96 7.35
N ASP A 420 19.30 2.11 6.84
CA ASP A 420 19.98 3.39 7.07
C ASP A 420 19.95 3.77 8.54
N ILE A 421 18.76 3.68 9.16
CA ILE A 421 18.58 4.02 10.59
C ILE A 421 19.37 3.05 11.47
N VAL A 422 19.29 1.74 11.19
CA VAL A 422 20.02 0.72 11.97
C VAL A 422 21.52 0.92 11.86
N SER A 423 22.01 1.20 10.66
CA SER A 423 23.42 1.49 10.41
C SER A 423 23.89 2.70 11.23
N ASP A 424 23.09 3.78 11.24
CA ASP A 424 23.43 4.99 12.02
C ASP A 424 23.43 4.73 13.53
N PHE A 425 22.52 3.89 14.04
CA PHE A 425 22.56 3.44 15.45
C PHE A 425 23.89 2.82 15.80
N TYR A 426 24.34 1.84 15.02
CA TYR A 426 25.59 1.14 15.26
C TYR A 426 26.80 2.04 15.07
N ALA A 427 26.77 2.97 14.12
CA ALA A 427 27.86 3.93 13.91
C ALA A 427 28.08 4.83 15.13
N VAL A 428 27.00 5.47 15.61
CA VAL A 428 27.08 6.36 16.81
C VAL A 428 27.45 5.57 18.05
N MET A 429 26.92 4.34 18.20
CA MET A 429 27.29 3.47 19.31
C MET A 429 28.78 3.11 19.26
N GLY A 430 29.32 2.84 18.08
CA GLY A 430 30.75 2.59 17.89
C GLY A 430 31.61 3.78 18.33
N ASP A 431 31.22 5.01 17.94
CA ASP A 431 31.91 6.23 18.39
C ASP A 431 31.87 6.39 19.91
N LEU A 432 30.71 6.18 20.54
CA LEU A 432 30.56 6.25 22.00
C LEU A 432 31.43 5.23 22.74
N LEU A 433 31.43 3.97 22.27
CA LEU A 433 32.22 2.89 22.84
C LEU A 433 33.72 3.19 22.73
N HIS A 434 34.14 3.71 21.56
CA HIS A 434 35.53 4.10 21.36
C HIS A 434 35.95 5.25 22.31
N GLN A 435 35.11 6.29 22.45
CA GLN A 435 35.36 7.40 23.39
C GLN A 435 35.47 6.92 24.84
N LYS A 436 34.77 5.84 25.21
CA LYS A 436 34.87 5.20 26.54
C LYS A 436 36.09 4.27 26.66
N GLY A 437 36.92 4.15 25.65
CA GLY A 437 38.09 3.27 25.63
C GLY A 437 37.77 1.77 25.40
N LEU A 438 36.56 1.46 25.00
CA LEU A 438 36.08 0.09 24.71
C LEU A 438 36.25 -0.21 23.20
N ALA A 439 37.51 -0.23 22.74
CA ALA A 439 37.84 -0.31 21.32
C ALA A 439 37.32 -1.59 20.64
N ARG A 440 37.30 -2.73 21.35
CA ARG A 440 36.84 -4.00 20.78
C ARG A 440 35.34 -3.98 20.50
N GLU A 441 34.59 -3.54 21.49
CA GLU A 441 33.13 -3.39 21.38
C GLU A 441 32.75 -2.32 20.36
N ALA A 442 33.55 -1.26 20.22
CA ALA A 442 33.38 -0.25 19.17
C ALA A 442 33.52 -0.86 17.78
N PHE A 443 34.52 -1.73 17.57
CA PHE A 443 34.74 -2.38 16.29
C PHE A 443 33.64 -3.40 15.94
N GLU A 444 33.11 -4.12 16.93
CA GLU A 444 31.93 -4.98 16.75
C GLU A 444 30.67 -4.17 16.33
N ALA A 445 30.50 -2.98 16.89
CA ALA A 445 29.43 -2.07 16.50
C ALA A 445 29.62 -1.56 15.07
N TYR A 446 30.84 -1.14 14.68
CA TYR A 446 31.11 -0.73 13.30
C TYR A 446 30.96 -1.86 12.30
N ASP A 447 31.37 -3.09 12.65
CA ASP A 447 31.11 -4.25 11.79
C ASP A 447 29.61 -4.48 11.61
N SER A 448 28.82 -4.36 12.66
CA SER A 448 27.35 -4.44 12.58
C SER A 448 26.75 -3.31 11.74
N CYS A 449 27.26 -2.07 11.87
CA CYS A 449 26.88 -0.95 11.03
C CYS A 449 27.06 -1.28 9.54
N LEU A 450 28.24 -1.78 9.17
CA LEU A 450 28.58 -2.10 7.78
C LEU A 450 27.90 -3.38 7.24
N GLN A 451 27.39 -4.25 8.10
CA GLN A 451 26.53 -5.36 7.70
C GLN A 451 25.14 -4.88 7.25
N TRP A 452 24.62 -3.84 7.87
CA TRP A 452 23.34 -3.23 7.48
C TRP A 452 23.48 -2.31 6.27
N LYS A 453 24.58 -1.53 6.22
CA LYS A 453 24.87 -0.59 5.15
C LYS A 453 26.38 -0.48 4.93
N ASP A 454 26.89 -1.17 3.92
CA ASP A 454 28.32 -1.30 3.63
C ASP A 454 28.98 -0.02 3.07
N ASP A 455 28.17 1.00 2.77
CA ASP A 455 28.56 2.32 2.28
C ASP A 455 28.26 3.45 3.27
N ASN A 456 28.05 3.16 4.56
CA ASN A 456 27.93 4.21 5.59
C ASN A 456 29.26 4.95 5.70
N ILE A 457 29.35 6.11 5.05
CA ILE A 457 30.58 6.87 4.87
C ILE A 457 31.19 7.33 6.20
N MET A 458 30.35 7.75 7.15
CA MET A 458 30.79 8.15 8.47
C MET A 458 31.41 6.98 9.24
N CYS A 459 30.72 5.85 9.26
CA CYS A 459 31.22 4.64 9.87
C CYS A 459 32.53 4.17 9.24
N LEU A 460 32.60 4.12 7.89
CA LEU A 460 33.81 3.74 7.16
C LEU A 460 35.02 4.62 7.53
N ASN A 461 34.82 5.94 7.64
CA ASN A 461 35.88 6.87 8.01
C ASN A 461 36.35 6.64 9.46
N ASN A 462 35.42 6.63 10.41
CA ASN A 462 35.75 6.56 11.83
C ASN A 462 36.38 5.21 12.17
N TYR A 463 35.83 4.13 11.65
CA TYR A 463 36.40 2.80 11.82
C TYR A 463 37.82 2.70 11.24
N ALA A 464 38.03 3.19 10.02
CA ALA A 464 39.35 3.17 9.38
C ALA A 464 40.37 4.00 10.18
N TYR A 465 39.95 5.18 10.65
CA TYR A 465 40.81 6.02 11.48
C TYR A 465 41.22 5.32 12.79
N TYR A 466 40.28 4.75 13.54
CA TYR A 466 40.56 4.10 14.81
C TYR A 466 41.39 2.80 14.65
N LEU A 467 41.21 2.05 13.58
CA LEU A 467 42.12 0.93 13.24
C LEU A 467 43.54 1.44 13.01
N SER A 468 43.70 2.56 12.32
CA SER A 468 45.03 3.12 12.06
C SER A 468 45.72 3.65 13.31
N GLU A 469 44.96 4.22 14.27
CA GLU A 469 45.51 4.66 15.56
C GLU A 469 46.07 3.48 16.38
N LEU A 470 45.48 2.30 16.27
CA LEU A 470 45.95 1.07 16.95
C LEU A 470 47.01 0.32 16.15
N ASP A 471 47.38 0.80 14.95
CA ASP A 471 48.29 0.09 14.03
C ASP A 471 47.79 -1.31 13.64
N GLU A 472 46.45 -1.47 13.56
CA GLU A 472 45.78 -2.74 13.27
C GLU A 472 45.09 -2.72 11.90
N GLN A 473 45.09 -3.87 11.21
CA GLN A 473 44.35 -4.08 9.95
C GLN A 473 44.46 -2.92 8.94
N LEU A 474 45.65 -2.35 8.75
CA LEU A 474 45.86 -1.15 7.94
C LEU A 474 45.39 -1.30 6.49
N ASP A 475 45.48 -2.51 5.90
CA ASP A 475 44.97 -2.76 4.54
C ASP A 475 43.43 -2.67 4.48
N ARG A 476 42.73 -3.12 5.51
CA ARG A 476 41.28 -2.97 5.63
C ARG A 476 40.91 -1.50 5.86
N ALA A 477 41.64 -0.81 6.72
CA ALA A 477 41.46 0.62 6.96
C ALA A 477 41.64 1.43 5.66
N GLU A 478 42.66 1.11 4.86
CA GLU A 478 42.87 1.76 3.56
C GLU A 478 41.69 1.56 2.61
N GLN A 479 41.19 0.33 2.48
CA GLN A 479 40.04 0.01 1.62
C GLN A 479 38.78 0.78 2.05
N MET A 480 38.50 0.87 3.34
CA MET A 480 37.35 1.62 3.88
C MET A 480 37.52 3.13 3.63
N SER A 481 38.66 3.69 4.00
CA SER A 481 38.94 5.11 3.80
C SER A 481 39.01 5.52 2.33
N TYR A 482 39.44 4.60 1.43
CA TYR A 482 39.37 4.83 -0.01
C TYR A 482 37.94 5.03 -0.51
N LYS A 483 36.96 4.26 0.02
CA LYS A 483 35.56 4.46 -0.30
C LYS A 483 35.08 5.86 0.11
N THR A 484 35.54 6.38 1.25
CA THR A 484 35.11 7.72 1.73
C THR A 484 35.64 8.86 0.86
N ILE A 485 36.92 8.84 0.47
CA ILE A 485 37.48 9.85 -0.44
C ILE A 485 36.92 9.75 -1.86
N LYS A 486 36.47 8.56 -2.27
CA LYS A 486 35.77 8.40 -3.56
C LYS A 486 34.37 9.00 -3.52
N ALA A 487 33.66 8.87 -2.40
CA ALA A 487 32.33 9.45 -2.23
C ALA A 487 32.37 10.97 -2.08
N GLU A 488 33.32 11.48 -1.28
CA GLU A 488 33.47 12.91 -1.00
C GLU A 488 34.94 13.37 -1.22
N PRO A 489 35.36 13.58 -2.46
CA PRO A 489 36.77 13.82 -2.81
C PRO A 489 37.37 15.11 -2.25
N LYS A 490 36.53 16.03 -1.76
CA LYS A 490 36.96 17.32 -1.20
C LYS A 490 36.79 17.41 0.32
N ASN A 491 36.37 16.35 0.95
CA ASN A 491 36.21 16.34 2.41
C ASN A 491 37.59 16.24 3.08
N ALA A 492 37.99 17.31 3.76
CA ALA A 492 39.32 17.40 4.39
C ALA A 492 39.56 16.32 5.43
N THR A 493 38.51 15.94 6.21
CA THR A 493 38.59 14.90 7.23
C THR A 493 38.84 13.52 6.61
N TYR A 494 38.17 13.20 5.49
CA TYR A 494 38.35 11.91 4.83
C TYR A 494 39.69 11.82 4.11
N LEU A 495 40.15 12.92 3.51
CA LEU A 495 41.48 13.01 2.92
C LEU A 495 42.59 12.87 3.97
N ASP A 496 42.41 13.46 5.15
CA ASP A 496 43.32 13.30 6.30
C ASP A 496 43.37 11.85 6.79
N THR A 497 42.23 11.24 7.03
CA THR A 497 42.15 9.83 7.47
C THR A 497 42.88 8.91 6.47
N TYR A 498 42.66 9.11 5.16
CA TYR A 498 43.36 8.31 4.14
C TYR A 498 44.87 8.57 4.15
N ALA A 499 45.28 9.83 4.24
CA ALA A 499 46.69 10.19 4.34
C ALA A 499 47.34 9.62 5.60
N TRP A 500 46.65 9.64 6.73
CA TRP A 500 47.14 9.09 7.99
C TRP A 500 47.34 7.58 7.92
N ILE A 501 46.41 6.83 7.31
CA ILE A 501 46.54 5.38 7.08
C ILE A 501 47.76 5.08 6.22
N LEU A 502 47.96 5.81 5.12
CA LEU A 502 49.16 5.69 4.28
C LEU A 502 50.44 6.01 5.07
N PHE A 503 50.40 6.98 5.97
CA PHE A 503 51.51 7.30 6.86
C PHE A 503 51.82 6.11 7.80
N MET A 504 50.83 5.51 8.38
CA MET A 504 51.00 4.32 9.23
C MET A 504 51.56 3.13 8.46
N GLN A 505 51.17 2.97 7.19
CA GLN A 505 51.76 2.00 6.27
C GLN A 505 53.18 2.40 5.79
N LYS A 506 53.75 3.54 6.24
CA LYS A 506 55.06 4.08 5.85
C LYS A 506 55.15 4.49 4.38
N ARG A 507 54.03 4.72 3.71
CA ARG A 507 53.92 5.23 2.33
C ARG A 507 53.90 6.75 2.33
N TYR A 508 54.94 7.34 2.86
CA TYR A 508 54.99 8.78 3.19
C TYR A 508 54.82 9.70 1.99
N ALA A 509 55.37 9.35 0.82
CA ALA A 509 55.20 10.14 -0.38
C ALA A 509 53.75 10.19 -0.88
N GLU A 510 53.06 9.09 -0.79
CA GLU A 510 51.61 9.02 -1.15
C GLU A 510 50.77 9.75 -0.10
N ALA A 511 51.03 9.54 1.20
CA ALA A 511 50.38 10.28 2.27
C ALA A 511 50.44 11.80 2.06
N LYS A 512 51.61 12.29 1.60
CA LYS A 512 51.80 13.73 1.31
C LYS A 512 50.82 14.25 0.25
N VAL A 513 50.54 13.48 -0.80
CA VAL A 513 49.61 13.89 -1.86
C VAL A 513 48.21 14.16 -1.33
N TYR A 514 47.71 13.28 -0.44
CA TYR A 514 46.34 13.40 0.10
C TYR A 514 46.25 14.44 1.23
N ILE A 515 47.27 14.56 2.08
CA ILE A 515 47.27 15.58 3.12
C ILE A 515 47.38 17.00 2.54
N ASP A 516 48.10 17.16 1.42
CA ASP A 516 48.14 18.44 0.70
C ASP A 516 46.78 18.83 0.16
N GLN A 517 46.00 17.85 -0.33
CA GLN A 517 44.61 18.07 -0.73
C GLN A 517 43.70 18.39 0.47
N ALA A 518 43.89 17.72 1.61
CA ALA A 518 43.15 18.04 2.83
C ALA A 518 43.38 19.49 3.25
N LEU A 519 44.64 19.92 3.28
CA LEU A 519 45.02 21.32 3.63
C LEU A 519 44.40 22.34 2.67
N GLN A 520 44.20 22.00 1.38
CA GLN A 520 43.56 22.88 0.40
C GLN A 520 42.04 22.99 0.55
N ASN A 521 41.40 22.02 1.24
CA ASN A 521 39.97 21.91 1.38
C ASN A 521 39.46 22.30 2.78
N ASN A 522 39.89 23.44 3.32
CA ASN A 522 39.47 24.01 4.59
C ASN A 522 39.90 23.21 5.86
N ALA A 523 41.09 22.65 5.87
CA ALA A 523 41.66 22.00 7.04
C ALA A 523 42.15 22.98 8.13
N ASP A 524 42.13 24.26 7.88
CA ASP A 524 42.73 25.31 8.73
C ASP A 524 42.14 25.38 10.16
N THR A 525 40.96 24.80 10.36
CA THR A 525 40.27 24.79 11.66
C THR A 525 40.57 23.54 12.49
N SER A 526 41.21 22.51 11.93
CA SER A 526 41.47 21.25 12.59
C SER A 526 42.92 21.07 12.99
N ALA A 527 43.21 21.25 14.30
CA ALA A 527 44.54 21.01 14.86
C ALA A 527 45.09 19.60 14.53
N VAL A 528 44.21 18.57 14.48
CA VAL A 528 44.58 17.18 14.18
C VAL A 528 45.07 17.04 12.74
N ILE A 529 44.34 17.56 11.77
CA ILE A 529 44.73 17.50 10.33
C ILE A 529 46.05 18.21 10.13
N ILE A 530 46.24 19.40 10.74
CA ILE A 530 47.48 20.17 10.62
C ILE A 530 48.63 19.44 11.33
N GLU A 531 48.41 18.77 12.47
CA GLU A 531 49.41 17.92 13.15
C GLU A 531 49.83 16.76 12.27
N HIS A 532 48.87 16.02 11.69
CA HIS A 532 49.13 14.90 10.78
C HIS A 532 49.94 15.37 9.55
N ALA A 533 49.58 16.53 9.00
CA ALA A 533 50.36 17.14 7.90
C ALA A 533 51.82 17.39 8.32
N GLY A 534 52.06 17.96 9.49
CA GLY A 534 53.40 18.16 10.01
C GLY A 534 54.18 16.85 10.16
N ASP A 535 53.54 15.79 10.68
CA ASP A 535 54.14 14.47 10.84
C ASP A 535 54.48 13.83 9.48
N ILE A 536 53.61 13.96 8.49
CA ILE A 536 53.80 13.47 7.12
C ILE A 536 54.96 14.22 6.42
N TYR A 537 55.00 15.55 6.54
CA TYR A 537 56.09 16.37 5.97
C TYR A 537 57.45 16.03 6.60
N PHE A 538 57.48 15.81 7.93
CA PHE A 538 58.69 15.37 8.60
C PHE A 538 59.24 14.07 8.04
N GLN A 539 58.41 13.06 7.84
CA GLN A 539 58.84 11.76 7.29
C GLN A 539 59.31 11.90 5.83
N ASN A 540 58.76 12.87 5.10
CA ASN A 540 59.20 13.23 3.74
C ASN A 540 60.47 14.12 3.74
N LYS A 541 61.14 14.31 4.89
CA LYS A 541 62.37 15.06 5.07
C LYS A 541 62.25 16.58 4.91
N ASP A 542 61.05 17.12 4.86
CA ASP A 542 60.82 18.58 4.87
C ASP A 542 60.57 19.06 6.31
N ILE A 543 61.66 19.14 7.06
CA ILE A 543 61.62 19.48 8.48
C ILE A 543 61.18 20.94 8.67
N GLY A 544 61.51 21.84 7.76
CA GLY A 544 61.13 23.25 7.84
C GLY A 544 59.60 23.39 7.81
N ARG A 545 58.98 22.79 6.81
CA ARG A 545 57.52 22.82 6.64
C ARG A 545 56.81 22.07 7.76
N ALA A 546 57.36 20.96 8.25
CA ALA A 546 56.83 20.20 9.37
C ALA A 546 56.72 21.06 10.66
N VAL A 547 57.77 21.81 10.98
CA VAL A 547 57.77 22.67 12.17
C VAL A 547 56.77 23.83 12.03
N GLU A 548 56.64 24.43 10.83
CA GLU A 548 55.62 25.45 10.56
C GLU A 548 54.20 24.89 10.81
N LEU A 549 53.88 23.69 10.26
CA LEU A 549 52.60 23.07 10.44
C LEU A 549 52.33 22.70 11.90
N TRP A 550 53.30 22.13 12.61
CA TRP A 550 53.12 21.87 14.07
C TRP A 550 52.90 23.16 14.86
N GLN A 551 53.52 24.28 14.46
CA GLN A 551 53.25 25.57 15.11
C GLN A 551 51.82 26.03 14.82
N GLN A 552 51.35 25.92 13.57
CA GLN A 552 49.96 26.23 13.22
C GLN A 552 48.97 25.35 13.99
N ALA A 553 49.23 24.03 14.14
CA ALA A 553 48.42 23.15 14.96
C ALA A 553 48.40 23.55 16.41
N LEU A 554 49.56 23.99 16.97
CA LEU A 554 49.66 24.47 18.35
C LEU A 554 48.93 25.81 18.56
N ASP A 555 48.88 26.65 17.54
CA ASP A 555 48.11 27.90 17.59
C ASP A 555 46.61 27.66 17.67
N VAL A 556 46.12 26.54 17.06
CA VAL A 556 44.73 26.09 17.12
C VAL A 556 44.45 25.36 18.45
N ASP A 557 45.37 24.50 18.92
CA ASP A 557 45.29 23.77 20.20
C ASP A 557 46.49 24.13 21.12
N PRO A 558 46.44 25.27 21.83
CA PRO A 558 47.54 25.75 22.65
C PRO A 558 47.93 24.87 23.82
N LEU A 559 47.07 23.94 24.22
CA LEU A 559 47.30 23.06 25.35
C LEU A 559 47.97 21.73 24.99
N ASN A 560 48.21 21.47 23.71
CA ASN A 560 48.82 20.24 23.23
C ASN A 560 50.33 20.17 23.53
N LYS A 561 50.65 19.50 24.64
CA LYS A 561 52.02 19.33 25.09
C LYS A 561 52.89 18.50 24.14
N LEU A 562 52.28 17.62 23.33
CA LEU A 562 53.00 16.79 22.37
C LEU A 562 53.50 17.64 21.20
N LEU A 563 52.66 18.51 20.65
CA LEU A 563 53.03 19.49 19.63
C LEU A 563 54.17 20.39 20.08
N ALA A 564 54.07 20.96 21.28
CA ALA A 564 55.14 21.78 21.85
C ALA A 564 56.50 21.03 21.93
N ARG A 565 56.46 19.75 22.22
CA ARG A 565 57.68 18.89 22.26
C ARG A 565 58.20 18.60 20.84
N LYS A 566 57.31 18.27 19.87
CA LYS A 566 57.70 18.06 18.45
C LYS A 566 58.43 19.30 17.90
N ILE A 567 57.90 20.48 18.15
CA ILE A 567 58.48 21.78 17.72
C ILE A 567 59.85 22.00 18.36
N LYS A 568 59.93 21.87 19.71
CA LYS A 568 61.19 22.11 20.43
C LYS A 568 62.31 21.18 20.01
N GLN A 569 61.96 19.90 19.75
CA GLN A 569 62.95 18.88 19.37
C GLN A 569 63.14 18.81 17.84
N LYS A 570 62.30 19.48 17.04
CA LYS A 570 62.24 19.38 15.59
C LYS A 570 62.22 17.91 15.13
N LYS A 571 61.41 17.08 15.81
CA LYS A 571 61.38 15.64 15.63
C LYS A 571 59.97 15.11 15.76
N TYR A 572 59.61 14.14 14.92
CA TYR A 572 58.40 13.35 15.09
C TYR A 572 58.45 12.57 16.44
N ILE A 573 57.40 12.64 17.18
CA ILE A 573 57.22 11.89 18.40
C ILE A 573 55.87 11.17 18.29
N LYS A 574 55.89 9.83 18.33
CA LYS A 574 54.65 9.00 18.32
C LYS A 574 53.88 9.30 19.61
N LYS A 575 52.54 9.37 19.53
CA LYS A 575 51.65 9.46 20.70
C LYS A 575 51.88 8.32 21.66
#